data_b05818e1759cbb96cc199454e00bfd5b
#
_entry.id   b05818e1759cbb96cc199454e00bfd5b
#
_cell.length_a   1.000
_cell.length_b   1.000
_cell.length_c   1.000
_cell.angle_alpha   90.00
_cell.angle_beta   90.00
_cell.angle_gamma   90.00
#
_symmetry.space_group_name_H-M   'P 1'
#
loop_
_entity.id
_entity.type
_entity.pdbx_description
1 polymer ?
#
loop_
_entity_poly.entity_id
_entity_poly.type
_entity_poly.pdbx_seq_one_letter_code
_entity_poly.pdbx_strand_id
1 'polypeptide(L)'
;MSTPSTPPAAGTPDAQKPAPGTPVMVGSRTVRPAVVLVTCCTALFISSMNAALINVALPVIRAGLGASTTQLQWVVDAYTLMIATLLLVSGSMADRFGRKRAFMTGLALFAATSALCALAPTITWLIVGRGLQAVGGALMTPVALSIISATYTDPARRAAAIGVWGAVTGLSLGLGPLVGGLLTDAFGWEANFWLSVPVCLAALTGTALFVPESRAARPRRFDPVGQLLMMALLAGTVGALIEGPDNGWSSAPVLAAAGLAAVALALFVVVERRVAEPLIDLRFFRSAAFSSSVLIAVAVFTVQGGFLFLISLLLQGPFGYSALMTGALILPMAVVLALSAPTSGRLVGRRGTRPSLVIGGAAIAVTGVMLALISSGTPAWYLIAAFMVLGLGLGFVNPPITTTAVAGLPLSQAGAASGIASASRQVGVALGVAAAGLVAGADDARLISASRPVFWLAAVLGLAVVALGVVSTSAWARGTRRRLDALLSDSGS
;
A
#
# COMPACT_ATOMS: atom_id res chain seq x y z
N MET A 1 -71.24 -32.10 2.94
CA MET A 1 -69.92 -32.13 3.62
C MET A 1 -69.08 -30.99 3.04
N SER A 2 -69.10 -29.86 3.71
CA SER A 2 -68.43 -28.62 3.31
C SER A 2 -67.10 -28.51 4.05
N THR A 3 -66.03 -28.40 3.30
CA THR A 3 -64.65 -28.17 3.86
C THR A 3 -64.49 -26.70 4.26
N PRO A 4 -63.90 -26.39 5.43
CA PRO A 4 -63.66 -25.00 5.84
C PRO A 4 -62.44 -24.41 5.10
N SER A 5 -62.64 -23.21 4.55
CA SER A 5 -61.59 -22.37 3.94
C SER A 5 -60.69 -21.76 5.00
N THR A 6 -59.41 -21.99 4.87
CA THR A 6 -58.32 -21.36 5.67
C THR A 6 -58.19 -19.87 5.28
N PRO A 7 -58.06 -18.92 6.23
CA PRO A 7 -57.83 -17.52 5.93
C PRO A 7 -56.38 -17.27 5.44
N PRO A 8 -56.12 -16.25 4.60
CA PRO A 8 -54.81 -15.94 4.11
C PRO A 8 -53.89 -15.39 5.24
N ALA A 9 -52.65 -15.86 5.25
CA ALA A 9 -51.61 -15.44 6.18
C ALA A 9 -51.37 -13.92 6.10
N ALA A 10 -51.43 -13.27 7.25
CA ALA A 10 -51.12 -11.86 7.40
C ALA A 10 -49.67 -11.58 6.93
N GLY A 11 -49.54 -10.62 6.02
CA GLY A 11 -48.27 -10.17 5.49
C GLY A 11 -47.34 -9.71 6.63
N THR A 12 -46.13 -10.22 6.62
CA THR A 12 -45.05 -9.74 7.49
C THR A 12 -44.84 -8.23 7.24
N PRO A 13 -44.75 -7.40 8.30
CA PRO A 13 -44.51 -5.98 8.12
C PRO A 13 -43.18 -5.75 7.40
N ASP A 14 -43.21 -4.99 6.32
CA ASP A 14 -42.04 -4.50 5.60
C ASP A 14 -41.07 -3.89 6.61
N ALA A 15 -39.89 -4.51 6.78
CA ALA A 15 -38.85 -3.99 7.64
C ALA A 15 -38.35 -2.66 7.04
N GLN A 16 -38.89 -1.55 7.56
CA GLN A 16 -38.48 -0.20 7.19
C GLN A 16 -36.97 -0.07 7.24
N LYS A 17 -36.34 0.13 6.08
CA LYS A 17 -34.91 0.47 5.98
C LYS A 17 -34.62 1.67 6.89
N PRO A 18 -33.73 1.55 7.89
CA PRO A 18 -33.42 2.67 8.74
C PRO A 18 -32.81 3.83 7.94
N ALA A 19 -33.23 5.05 8.26
CA ALA A 19 -32.78 6.27 7.60
C ALA A 19 -31.24 6.45 7.67
N PRO A 20 -30.61 7.20 6.75
CA PRO A 20 -29.19 7.51 6.81
C PRO A 20 -28.87 8.24 8.14
N GLY A 21 -27.89 7.72 8.89
CA GLY A 21 -27.48 8.31 10.17
C GLY A 21 -28.14 7.75 11.42
N THR A 22 -29.03 6.73 11.32
CA THR A 22 -29.60 6.07 12.51
C THR A 22 -28.52 5.42 13.36
N PRO A 23 -28.47 5.69 14.68
CA PRO A 23 -27.49 5.06 15.57
C PRO A 23 -27.71 3.54 15.65
N VAL A 24 -26.63 2.80 15.48
CA VAL A 24 -26.62 1.33 15.61
C VAL A 24 -26.17 0.98 17.01
N MET A 25 -26.96 0.16 17.72
CA MET A 25 -26.57 -0.36 19.02
C MET A 25 -25.49 -1.43 18.85
N VAL A 26 -24.28 -1.17 19.32
CA VAL A 26 -23.20 -2.14 19.43
C VAL A 26 -22.84 -2.22 20.92
N GLY A 27 -23.30 -3.25 21.60
CA GLY A 27 -23.26 -3.31 23.07
C GLY A 27 -24.22 -2.30 23.71
N SER A 28 -23.88 -1.75 24.87
CA SER A 28 -24.70 -0.78 25.61
C SER A 28 -24.61 0.67 25.17
N ARG A 29 -23.89 0.99 24.09
CA ARG A 29 -23.67 2.36 23.59
C ARG A 29 -24.27 2.59 22.21
N THR A 30 -24.98 3.72 22.05
CA THR A 30 -25.39 4.24 20.74
C THR A 30 -24.18 4.73 19.95
N VAL A 31 -23.82 4.02 18.89
CA VAL A 31 -22.70 4.37 18.00
C VAL A 31 -23.25 5.15 16.81
N ARG A 32 -22.63 6.28 16.46
CA ARG A 32 -22.88 6.99 15.21
C ARG A 32 -21.91 6.44 14.13
N PRO A 33 -22.35 5.59 13.18
CA PRO A 33 -21.47 4.94 12.22
C PRO A 33 -20.64 5.91 11.39
N ALA A 34 -21.20 7.08 11.06
CA ALA A 34 -20.50 8.13 10.32
C ALA A 34 -19.28 8.67 11.06
N VAL A 35 -19.38 8.86 12.40
CA VAL A 35 -18.25 9.34 13.22
C VAL A 35 -17.13 8.32 13.27
N VAL A 36 -17.47 7.03 13.39
CA VAL A 36 -16.49 5.94 13.34
C VAL A 36 -15.78 5.92 11.98
N LEU A 37 -16.53 6.06 10.89
CA LEU A 37 -15.96 6.11 9.53
C LEU A 37 -15.00 7.29 9.38
N VAL A 38 -15.39 8.49 9.79
CA VAL A 38 -14.54 9.70 9.72
C VAL A 38 -13.27 9.49 10.53
N THR A 39 -13.36 8.99 11.76
CA THR A 39 -12.19 8.72 12.62
C THR A 39 -11.23 7.73 11.97
N CYS A 40 -11.72 6.63 11.42
CA CYS A 40 -10.91 5.63 10.72
C CYS A 40 -10.29 6.22 9.43
N CYS A 41 -11.04 7.02 8.69
CA CYS A 41 -10.55 7.67 7.47
C CYS A 41 -9.49 8.75 7.76
N THR A 42 -9.60 9.49 8.88
CA THR A 42 -8.59 10.46 9.31
C THR A 42 -7.25 9.78 9.59
N ALA A 43 -7.26 8.65 10.28
CA ALA A 43 -6.07 7.86 10.55
C ALA A 43 -5.43 7.31 9.27
N LEU A 44 -6.25 6.78 8.35
CA LEU A 44 -5.78 6.31 7.05
C LEU A 44 -5.19 7.45 6.22
N PHE A 45 -5.87 8.60 6.21
CA PHE A 45 -5.44 9.79 5.47
C PHE A 45 -4.03 10.18 5.85
N ILE A 46 -3.74 10.35 7.14
CA ILE A 46 -2.41 10.77 7.59
C ILE A 46 -1.34 9.71 7.36
N SER A 47 -1.65 8.42 7.60
CA SER A 47 -0.70 7.33 7.36
C SER A 47 -0.32 7.18 5.89
N SER A 48 -1.31 7.24 4.98
CA SER A 48 -1.06 7.15 3.54
C SER A 48 -0.38 8.41 2.99
N MET A 49 -0.77 9.59 3.49
CA MET A 49 -0.17 10.85 3.11
C MET A 49 1.29 10.94 3.55
N ASN A 50 1.61 10.50 4.77
CA ASN A 50 2.98 10.49 5.30
C ASN A 50 3.95 9.69 4.41
N ALA A 51 3.49 8.57 3.85
CA ALA A 51 4.29 7.77 2.90
C ALA A 51 4.61 8.52 1.60
N ALA A 52 3.74 9.43 1.17
CA ALA A 52 3.91 10.17 -0.08
C ALA A 52 4.67 11.49 0.10
N LEU A 53 4.36 12.26 1.17
CA LEU A 53 4.95 13.59 1.38
C LEU A 53 6.45 13.55 1.68
N ILE A 54 6.97 12.48 2.29
CA ILE A 54 8.39 12.34 2.60
C ILE A 54 9.26 12.37 1.34
N ASN A 55 8.77 11.83 0.21
CA ASN A 55 9.55 11.77 -1.02
C ASN A 55 9.93 13.17 -1.54
N VAL A 56 9.05 14.16 -1.41
CA VAL A 56 9.31 15.54 -1.83
C VAL A 56 10.27 16.25 -0.88
N ALA A 57 10.33 15.83 0.40
CA ALA A 57 11.25 16.38 1.38
C ALA A 57 12.67 15.81 1.30
N LEU A 58 12.90 14.69 0.58
CA LEU A 58 14.20 14.00 0.55
C LEU A 58 15.39 14.89 0.17
N PRO A 59 15.32 15.76 -0.87
CA PRO A 59 16.44 16.65 -1.21
C PRO A 59 16.77 17.64 -0.08
N VAL A 60 15.74 18.15 0.60
CA VAL A 60 15.93 19.10 1.74
C VAL A 60 16.48 18.36 2.96
N ILE A 61 16.04 17.13 3.24
CA ILE A 61 16.61 16.24 4.27
C ILE A 61 18.09 15.96 3.96
N ARG A 62 18.42 15.70 2.68
CA ARG A 62 19.81 15.50 2.24
C ARG A 62 20.68 16.68 2.61
N ALA A 63 20.24 17.89 2.29
CA ALA A 63 20.98 19.12 2.58
C ALA A 63 21.05 19.41 4.09
N GLY A 64 19.94 19.23 4.82
CA GLY A 64 19.86 19.55 6.24
C GLY A 64 20.61 18.59 7.17
N LEU A 65 20.60 17.30 6.85
CA LEU A 65 21.25 16.26 7.69
C LEU A 65 22.55 15.70 7.07
N GLY A 66 23.00 16.23 5.92
CA GLY A 66 24.20 15.73 5.23
C GLY A 66 24.07 14.26 4.78
N ALA A 67 22.87 13.84 4.38
CA ALA A 67 22.59 12.45 4.12
C ALA A 67 23.14 11.96 2.76
N SER A 68 23.69 10.74 2.74
CA SER A 68 24.02 10.04 1.50
C SER A 68 22.76 9.57 0.76
N THR A 69 22.88 9.22 -0.51
CA THR A 69 21.77 8.62 -1.29
C THR A 69 21.27 7.34 -0.65
N THR A 70 22.16 6.46 -0.21
CA THR A 70 21.86 5.22 0.53
C THR A 70 21.04 5.49 1.78
N GLN A 71 21.41 6.51 2.56
CA GLN A 71 20.65 6.90 3.75
C GLN A 71 19.26 7.44 3.42
N LEU A 72 19.09 8.21 2.32
CA LEU A 72 17.76 8.65 1.87
C LEU A 72 16.87 7.47 1.46
N GLN A 73 17.43 6.45 0.80
CA GLN A 73 16.70 5.22 0.51
C GLN A 73 16.23 4.55 1.80
N TRP A 74 17.11 4.42 2.81
CA TRP A 74 16.74 3.87 4.10
C TRP A 74 15.67 4.68 4.83
N VAL A 75 15.59 6.01 4.68
CA VAL A 75 14.49 6.82 5.23
C VAL A 75 13.12 6.37 4.68
N VAL A 76 13.06 6.00 3.40
CA VAL A 76 11.82 5.50 2.78
C VAL A 76 11.61 4.01 3.08
N ASP A 77 12.66 3.21 2.94
CA ASP A 77 12.54 1.76 2.93
C ASP A 77 12.45 1.17 4.35
N ALA A 78 13.02 1.79 5.37
CA ALA A 78 12.79 1.37 6.76
C ALA A 78 11.29 1.39 7.12
N TYR A 79 10.56 2.41 6.68
CA TYR A 79 9.11 2.48 6.85
C TYR A 79 8.39 1.44 5.98
N THR A 80 8.71 1.37 4.70
CA THR A 80 8.02 0.55 3.71
C THR A 80 8.16 -0.96 4.01
N LEU A 81 9.38 -1.41 4.34
CA LEU A 81 9.67 -2.80 4.68
C LEU A 81 8.99 -3.24 5.98
N MET A 82 9.05 -2.39 7.01
CA MET A 82 8.37 -2.68 8.27
C MET A 82 6.85 -2.77 8.08
N ILE A 83 6.24 -1.88 7.28
CA ILE A 83 4.82 -1.99 6.93
C ILE A 83 4.56 -3.28 6.14
N ALA A 84 5.36 -3.61 5.14
CA ALA A 84 5.17 -4.79 4.30
C ALA A 84 5.05 -6.07 5.14
N THR A 85 5.90 -6.20 6.13
CA THR A 85 5.94 -7.36 7.01
C THR A 85 4.84 -7.32 8.07
N LEU A 86 4.69 -6.22 8.79
CA LEU A 86 3.77 -6.11 9.92
C LEU A 86 2.30 -6.06 9.50
N LEU A 87 2.00 -5.63 8.28
CA LEU A 87 0.62 -5.55 7.76
C LEU A 87 -0.09 -6.92 7.78
N LEU A 88 0.65 -8.00 7.52
CA LEU A 88 0.12 -9.36 7.50
C LEU A 88 -0.33 -9.84 8.90
N VAL A 89 0.33 -9.36 9.93
CA VAL A 89 0.12 -9.80 11.32
C VAL A 89 -0.80 -8.85 12.08
N SER A 90 -0.80 -7.57 11.75
CA SER A 90 -1.55 -6.55 12.49
C SER A 90 -3.05 -6.82 12.56
N GLY A 91 -3.63 -7.42 11.51
CA GLY A 91 -5.02 -7.85 11.50
C GLY A 91 -5.30 -8.94 12.56
N SER A 92 -4.46 -9.97 12.63
CA SER A 92 -4.62 -11.06 13.60
C SER A 92 -4.35 -10.60 15.04
N MET A 93 -3.43 -9.68 15.26
CA MET A 93 -3.21 -9.03 16.55
C MET A 93 -4.44 -8.26 17.01
N ALA A 94 -5.04 -7.45 16.13
CA ALA A 94 -6.24 -6.68 16.44
C ALA A 94 -7.43 -7.57 16.75
N ASP A 95 -7.60 -8.66 16.04
CA ASP A 95 -8.68 -9.64 16.29
C ASP A 95 -8.52 -10.34 17.64
N ARG A 96 -7.28 -10.56 18.10
CA ARG A 96 -6.97 -11.20 19.40
C ARG A 96 -7.05 -10.22 20.59
N PHE A 97 -6.39 -9.07 20.47
CA PHE A 97 -6.24 -8.12 21.60
C PHE A 97 -7.35 -7.08 21.68
N GLY A 98 -8.16 -6.95 20.63
CA GLY A 98 -9.23 -5.97 20.48
C GLY A 98 -8.89 -4.89 19.45
N ARG A 99 -9.85 -4.65 18.55
CA ARG A 99 -9.65 -3.75 17.41
C ARG A 99 -9.48 -2.30 17.83
N LYS A 100 -10.30 -1.83 18.79
CA LYS A 100 -10.18 -0.47 19.35
C LYS A 100 -8.81 -0.27 19.99
N ARG A 101 -8.39 -1.19 20.86
CA ARG A 101 -7.10 -1.11 21.56
C ARG A 101 -5.94 -1.12 20.59
N ALA A 102 -5.92 -2.04 19.63
CA ALA A 102 -4.89 -2.11 18.60
C ALA A 102 -4.80 -0.84 17.77
N PHE A 103 -5.95 -0.26 17.39
CA PHE A 103 -6.03 0.97 16.63
C PHE A 103 -5.52 2.18 17.43
N MET A 104 -5.91 2.31 18.70
CA MET A 104 -5.40 3.36 19.61
C MET A 104 -3.90 3.25 19.83
N THR A 105 -3.39 2.03 20.03
CA THR A 105 -1.94 1.78 20.15
C THR A 105 -1.21 2.20 18.87
N GLY A 106 -1.75 1.84 17.70
CA GLY A 106 -1.21 2.25 16.41
C GLY A 106 -1.15 3.77 16.25
N LEU A 107 -2.24 4.49 16.58
CA LEU A 107 -2.30 5.95 16.54
C LEU A 107 -1.32 6.62 17.51
N ALA A 108 -1.24 6.13 18.75
CA ALA A 108 -0.32 6.66 19.76
C ALA A 108 1.14 6.46 19.37
N LEU A 109 1.50 5.25 18.90
CA LEU A 109 2.84 4.96 18.39
C LEU A 109 3.18 5.81 17.18
N PHE A 110 2.26 5.95 16.23
CA PHE A 110 2.48 6.76 15.03
C PHE A 110 2.69 8.23 15.38
N ALA A 111 1.91 8.80 16.30
CA ALA A 111 2.07 10.18 16.77
C ALA A 111 3.42 10.37 17.49
N ALA A 112 3.75 9.50 18.44
CA ALA A 112 4.98 9.60 19.22
C ALA A 112 6.23 9.46 18.33
N THR A 113 6.22 8.47 17.42
CA THR A 113 7.34 8.26 16.49
C THR A 113 7.43 9.32 15.41
N SER A 114 6.30 9.93 15.00
CA SER A 114 6.30 11.11 14.14
C SER A 114 7.00 12.29 14.82
N ALA A 115 6.69 12.55 16.10
CA ALA A 115 7.41 13.57 16.87
C ALA A 115 8.92 13.25 17.01
N LEU A 116 9.29 11.97 17.22
CA LEU A 116 10.68 11.53 17.22
C LEU A 116 11.38 11.77 15.88
N CYS A 117 10.70 11.54 14.76
CA CYS A 117 11.22 11.82 13.42
C CYS A 117 11.39 13.33 13.21
N ALA A 118 10.44 14.16 13.65
CA ALA A 118 10.50 15.61 13.53
C ALA A 118 11.65 16.23 14.36
N LEU A 119 12.03 15.59 15.44
CA LEU A 119 13.13 16.01 16.32
C LEU A 119 14.47 15.31 15.99
N ALA A 120 14.59 14.66 14.85
CA ALA A 120 15.76 13.87 14.50
C ALA A 120 17.03 14.75 14.32
N PRO A 121 18.06 14.60 15.18
CA PRO A 121 19.30 15.37 15.05
C PRO A 121 20.24 14.80 13.99
N THR A 122 20.03 13.56 13.58
CA THR A 122 20.86 12.84 12.61
C THR A 122 20.01 11.99 11.68
N ILE A 123 20.55 11.69 10.50
CA ILE A 123 19.86 10.82 9.53
C ILE A 123 19.60 9.40 10.09
N THR A 124 20.53 8.85 10.87
CA THR A 124 20.35 7.52 11.50
C THR A 124 19.17 7.52 12.46
N TRP A 125 19.03 8.58 13.26
CA TRP A 125 17.86 8.75 14.13
C TRP A 125 16.55 8.77 13.33
N LEU A 126 16.56 9.51 12.22
CA LEU A 126 15.40 9.58 11.33
C LEU A 126 15.05 8.19 10.76
N ILE A 127 16.04 7.42 10.29
CA ILE A 127 15.83 6.07 9.73
C ILE A 127 15.21 5.14 10.80
N VAL A 128 15.76 5.13 12.02
CA VAL A 128 15.22 4.33 13.14
C VAL A 128 13.80 4.79 13.49
N GLY A 129 13.57 6.10 13.56
CA GLY A 129 12.26 6.69 13.80
C GLY A 129 11.24 6.26 12.75
N ARG A 130 11.63 6.19 11.47
CA ARG A 130 10.78 5.72 10.35
C ARG A 130 10.42 4.24 10.51
N GLY A 131 11.36 3.39 10.88
CA GLY A 131 11.08 1.99 11.18
C GLY A 131 10.07 1.82 12.33
N LEU A 132 10.23 2.58 13.42
CA LEU A 132 9.31 2.58 14.54
C LEU A 132 7.92 3.16 14.17
N GLN A 133 7.87 4.22 13.34
CA GLN A 133 6.63 4.81 12.84
C GLN A 133 5.80 3.81 12.03
N ALA A 134 6.47 2.95 11.28
CA ALA A 134 5.83 1.90 10.49
C ALA A 134 5.06 0.88 11.36
N VAL A 135 5.51 0.61 12.60
CA VAL A 135 4.78 -0.25 13.54
C VAL A 135 3.39 0.33 13.83
N GLY A 136 3.34 1.64 14.11
CA GLY A 136 2.08 2.36 14.28
C GLY A 136 1.20 2.31 13.03
N GLY A 137 1.79 2.62 11.86
CA GLY A 137 1.09 2.63 10.57
C GLY A 137 0.51 1.27 10.17
N ALA A 138 1.25 0.19 10.43
CA ALA A 138 0.81 -1.17 10.14
C ALA A 138 -0.40 -1.59 10.98
N LEU A 139 -0.50 -1.13 12.22
CA LEU A 139 -1.67 -1.37 13.08
C LEU A 139 -2.88 -0.52 12.65
N MET A 140 -2.68 0.64 12.04
CA MET A 140 -3.78 1.55 11.69
C MET A 140 -4.62 1.03 10.51
N THR A 141 -3.98 0.70 9.40
CA THR A 141 -4.67 0.47 8.11
C THR A 141 -5.61 -0.74 8.10
N PRO A 142 -5.20 -1.99 8.42
CA PRO A 142 -6.10 -3.15 8.39
C PRO A 142 -7.11 -3.13 9.54
N VAL A 143 -6.71 -2.54 10.68
CA VAL A 143 -7.58 -2.45 11.85
C VAL A 143 -8.72 -1.46 11.61
N ALA A 144 -8.46 -0.30 10.96
CA ALA A 144 -9.49 0.64 10.54
C ALA A 144 -10.54 -0.04 9.64
N LEU A 145 -10.09 -0.81 8.64
CA LEU A 145 -10.99 -1.55 7.75
C LEU A 145 -11.84 -2.58 8.52
N SER A 146 -11.23 -3.27 9.49
CA SER A 146 -11.95 -4.22 10.36
C SER A 146 -12.99 -3.53 11.24
N ILE A 147 -12.68 -2.34 11.79
CA ILE A 147 -13.62 -1.52 12.59
C ILE A 147 -14.78 -1.07 11.70
N ILE A 148 -14.52 -0.54 10.50
CA ILE A 148 -15.54 -0.11 9.54
C ILE A 148 -16.45 -1.30 9.19
N SER A 149 -15.87 -2.46 8.88
CA SER A 149 -16.62 -3.67 8.51
C SER A 149 -17.51 -4.20 9.66
N ALA A 150 -17.06 -4.07 10.91
CA ALA A 150 -17.84 -4.45 12.08
C ALA A 150 -18.96 -3.43 12.41
N THR A 151 -18.73 -2.14 12.13
CA THR A 151 -19.69 -1.06 12.40
C THR A 151 -20.85 -1.05 11.39
N TYR A 152 -20.56 -1.36 10.12
CA TYR A 152 -21.56 -1.39 9.06
C TYR A 152 -22.00 -2.83 8.77
N THR A 153 -23.09 -3.27 9.40
CA THR A 153 -23.62 -4.64 9.26
C THR A 153 -24.37 -4.86 7.95
N ASP A 154 -25.06 -3.83 7.43
CA ASP A 154 -25.72 -3.86 6.12
C ASP A 154 -24.70 -3.93 4.98
N PRO A 155 -24.81 -4.91 4.05
CA PRO A 155 -23.83 -5.09 2.98
C PRO A 155 -23.67 -3.89 2.05
N ALA A 156 -24.75 -3.18 1.73
CA ALA A 156 -24.70 -2.03 0.81
C ALA A 156 -24.03 -0.81 1.48
N ARG A 157 -24.39 -0.55 2.75
CA ARG A 157 -23.76 0.52 3.55
C ARG A 157 -22.30 0.23 3.82
N ARG A 158 -21.94 -1.02 4.11
CA ARG A 158 -20.54 -1.45 4.27
C ARG A 158 -19.73 -1.25 2.99
N ALA A 159 -20.28 -1.63 1.83
CA ALA A 159 -19.62 -1.40 0.55
C ALA A 159 -19.41 0.09 0.27
N ALA A 160 -20.40 0.94 0.59
CA ALA A 160 -20.26 2.39 0.46
C ALA A 160 -19.18 2.96 1.41
N ALA A 161 -19.12 2.51 2.68
CA ALA A 161 -18.12 2.94 3.65
C ALA A 161 -16.69 2.52 3.23
N ILE A 162 -16.53 1.31 2.69
CA ILE A 162 -15.24 0.84 2.13
C ILE A 162 -14.89 1.65 0.88
N GLY A 163 -15.88 2.07 0.08
CA GLY A 163 -15.68 2.98 -1.05
C GLY A 163 -15.12 4.34 -0.63
N VAL A 164 -15.67 4.92 0.45
CA VAL A 164 -15.15 6.18 1.04
C VAL A 164 -13.72 5.98 1.55
N TRP A 165 -13.45 4.88 2.25
CA TRP A 165 -12.11 4.50 2.72
C TRP A 165 -11.09 4.43 1.56
N GLY A 166 -11.47 3.81 0.44
CA GLY A 166 -10.64 3.75 -0.77
C GLY A 166 -10.42 5.11 -1.42
N ALA A 167 -11.45 5.97 -1.46
CA ALA A 167 -11.34 7.33 -1.98
C ALA A 167 -10.39 8.20 -1.14
N VAL A 168 -10.45 8.08 0.19
CA VAL A 168 -9.54 8.77 1.12
C VAL A 168 -8.09 8.34 0.88
N THR A 169 -7.83 7.06 0.64
CA THR A 169 -6.48 6.58 0.29
C THR A 169 -5.95 7.23 -0.98
N GLY A 170 -6.78 7.29 -2.03
CA GLY A 170 -6.41 7.96 -3.28
C GLY A 170 -6.14 9.46 -3.11
N LEU A 171 -6.99 10.14 -2.34
CA LEU A 171 -6.84 11.56 -2.03
C LEU A 171 -5.55 11.83 -1.24
N SER A 172 -5.24 10.98 -0.27
CA SER A 172 -4.02 11.07 0.56
C SER A 172 -2.75 10.98 -0.28
N LEU A 173 -2.69 10.00 -1.19
CA LEU A 173 -1.56 9.83 -2.10
C LEU A 173 -1.41 11.01 -3.05
N GLY A 174 -2.54 11.61 -3.46
CA GLY A 174 -2.56 12.76 -4.35
C GLY A 174 -2.13 14.06 -3.69
N LEU A 175 -2.63 14.32 -2.50
CA LEU A 175 -2.32 15.54 -1.76
C LEU A 175 -0.95 15.47 -1.06
N GLY A 176 -0.44 14.25 -0.81
CA GLY A 176 0.83 14.05 -0.10
C GLY A 176 1.98 14.89 -0.66
N PRO A 177 2.35 14.75 -1.94
CA PRO A 177 3.45 15.53 -2.52
C PRO A 177 3.23 17.05 -2.47
N LEU A 178 2.00 17.52 -2.70
CA LEU A 178 1.67 18.96 -2.66
C LEU A 178 1.77 19.52 -1.24
N VAL A 179 1.13 18.87 -0.26
CA VAL A 179 1.17 19.27 1.14
C VAL A 179 2.59 19.13 1.69
N GLY A 180 3.29 18.06 1.32
CA GLY A 180 4.69 17.83 1.70
C GLY A 180 5.61 18.93 1.18
N GLY A 181 5.45 19.33 -0.08
CA GLY A 181 6.19 20.42 -0.69
C GLY A 181 5.91 21.77 -0.02
N LEU A 182 4.63 22.08 0.21
CA LEU A 182 4.23 23.30 0.90
C LEU A 182 4.82 23.41 2.31
N LEU A 183 4.71 22.35 3.09
CA LEU A 183 5.25 22.31 4.46
C LEU A 183 6.78 22.39 4.46
N THR A 184 7.43 21.70 3.53
CA THR A 184 8.89 21.69 3.42
C THR A 184 9.44 23.06 3.05
N ASP A 185 8.83 23.77 2.08
CA ASP A 185 9.25 25.11 1.67
C ASP A 185 8.95 26.16 2.74
N ALA A 186 7.83 26.04 3.48
CA ALA A 186 7.41 27.05 4.44
C ALA A 186 8.04 26.89 5.83
N PHE A 187 8.23 25.65 6.28
CA PHE A 187 8.57 25.35 7.69
C PHE A 187 9.71 24.32 7.86
N GLY A 188 10.31 23.86 6.76
CA GLY A 188 11.31 22.79 6.79
C GLY A 188 10.70 21.36 6.70
N TRP A 189 11.57 20.39 6.47
CA TRP A 189 11.16 18.99 6.30
C TRP A 189 10.54 18.38 7.57
N GLU A 190 10.87 18.86 8.75
CA GLU A 190 10.37 18.43 10.05
C GLU A 190 8.85 18.62 10.17
N ALA A 191 8.31 19.67 9.52
CA ALA A 191 6.88 19.98 9.52
C ALA A 191 6.03 18.85 8.93
N ASN A 192 6.58 18.05 8.00
CA ASN A 192 5.92 16.90 7.44
C ASN A 192 5.60 15.82 8.49
N PHE A 193 6.46 15.67 9.47
CA PHE A 193 6.25 14.75 10.59
C PHE A 193 5.37 15.37 11.66
N TRP A 194 5.57 16.68 11.97
CA TRP A 194 4.73 17.40 12.94
C TRP A 194 3.26 17.42 12.55
N LEU A 195 2.92 17.49 11.26
CA LEU A 195 1.54 17.39 10.77
C LEU A 195 0.83 16.13 11.26
N SER A 196 1.55 15.02 11.35
CA SER A 196 0.98 13.73 11.76
C SER A 196 0.54 13.72 13.23
N VAL A 197 1.20 14.49 14.10
CA VAL A 197 0.95 14.48 15.54
C VAL A 197 -0.46 14.95 15.89
N PRO A 198 -0.90 16.17 15.54
CA PRO A 198 -2.25 16.65 15.90
C PRO A 198 -3.35 15.82 15.22
N VAL A 199 -3.12 15.34 13.99
CA VAL A 199 -4.09 14.51 13.27
C VAL A 199 -4.28 13.15 13.95
N CYS A 200 -3.19 12.51 14.38
CA CYS A 200 -3.26 11.25 15.11
C CYS A 200 -3.87 11.44 16.51
N LEU A 201 -3.58 12.53 17.21
CA LEU A 201 -4.19 12.83 18.50
C LEU A 201 -5.72 13.07 18.37
N ALA A 202 -6.16 13.76 17.32
CA ALA A 202 -7.57 13.93 17.02
C ALA A 202 -8.25 12.58 16.71
N ALA A 203 -7.62 11.72 15.89
CA ALA A 203 -8.12 10.40 15.60
C ALA A 203 -8.12 9.49 16.85
N LEU A 204 -7.11 9.60 17.72
CA LEU A 204 -7.01 8.87 18.98
C LEU A 204 -8.16 9.25 19.93
N THR A 205 -8.42 10.54 20.08
CA THR A 205 -9.53 11.07 20.88
C THR A 205 -10.88 10.58 20.30
N GLY A 206 -11.06 10.72 18.99
CA GLY A 206 -12.27 10.21 18.31
C GLY A 206 -12.46 8.71 18.50
N THR A 207 -11.37 7.93 18.44
CA THR A 207 -11.42 6.47 18.69
C THR A 207 -11.78 6.17 20.14
N ALA A 208 -11.17 6.85 21.09
CA ALA A 208 -11.44 6.65 22.52
C ALA A 208 -12.92 6.89 22.88
N LEU A 209 -13.50 7.95 22.30
CA LEU A 209 -14.86 8.39 22.61
C LEU A 209 -15.95 7.61 21.83
N PHE A 210 -15.73 7.34 20.54
CA PHE A 210 -16.80 6.93 19.64
C PHE A 210 -16.66 5.50 19.10
N VAL A 211 -15.46 4.90 19.10
CA VAL A 211 -15.29 3.54 18.57
C VAL A 211 -15.56 2.52 19.69
N PRO A 212 -16.49 1.58 19.50
CA PRO A 212 -16.70 0.49 20.44
C PRO A 212 -15.58 -0.55 20.34
N GLU A 213 -15.31 -1.26 21.46
CA GLU A 213 -14.40 -2.39 21.41
C GLU A 213 -15.06 -3.56 20.68
N SER A 214 -14.30 -4.22 19.83
CA SER A 214 -14.72 -5.42 19.11
C SER A 214 -13.56 -6.39 18.94
N ARG A 215 -13.88 -7.69 18.91
CA ARG A 215 -12.90 -8.78 18.72
C ARG A 215 -13.46 -9.79 17.75
N ALA A 216 -12.61 -10.59 17.12
CA ALA A 216 -13.05 -11.72 16.34
C ALA A 216 -13.46 -12.88 17.27
N ALA A 217 -14.55 -13.58 16.92
CA ALA A 217 -14.99 -14.76 17.66
C ALA A 217 -13.94 -15.90 17.62
N ARG A 218 -13.20 -15.99 16.52
CA ARG A 218 -12.11 -16.96 16.32
C ARG A 218 -10.90 -16.21 15.72
N PRO A 219 -9.99 -15.69 16.57
CA PRO A 219 -8.79 -15.02 16.07
C PRO A 219 -7.85 -16.03 15.42
N ARG A 220 -7.23 -15.65 14.30
CA ARG A 220 -6.16 -16.43 13.65
C ARG A 220 -4.95 -16.56 14.59
N ARG A 221 -4.26 -17.67 14.49
CA ARG A 221 -3.01 -17.88 15.22
C ARG A 221 -1.93 -16.96 14.63
N PHE A 222 -1.06 -16.48 15.50
CA PHE A 222 0.09 -15.66 15.14
C PHE A 222 1.27 -16.59 14.80
N ASP A 223 1.90 -16.35 13.64
CA ASP A 223 3.13 -17.01 13.24
C ASP A 223 4.35 -16.09 13.40
N PRO A 224 5.02 -16.08 14.56
CA PRO A 224 6.17 -15.21 14.80
C PRO A 224 7.40 -15.63 13.99
N VAL A 225 7.54 -16.93 13.69
CA VAL A 225 8.69 -17.44 12.95
C VAL A 225 8.60 -17.04 11.48
N GLY A 226 7.46 -17.29 10.83
CA GLY A 226 7.21 -16.82 9.47
C GLY A 226 7.36 -15.30 9.35
N GLN A 227 6.88 -14.54 10.35
CA GLN A 227 7.03 -13.10 10.41
C GLN A 227 8.50 -12.63 10.43
N LEU A 228 9.32 -13.20 11.32
CA LEU A 228 10.74 -12.87 11.43
C LEU A 228 11.53 -13.25 10.18
N LEU A 229 11.22 -14.41 9.59
CA LEU A 229 11.84 -14.85 8.34
C LEU A 229 11.48 -13.93 7.17
N MET A 230 10.21 -13.47 7.08
CA MET A 230 9.79 -12.50 6.08
C MET A 230 10.51 -11.16 6.27
N MET A 231 10.66 -10.67 7.51
CA MET A 231 11.42 -9.46 7.80
C MET A 231 12.89 -9.62 7.38
N ALA A 232 13.53 -10.72 7.74
CA ALA A 232 14.91 -11.01 7.37
C ALA A 232 15.10 -11.12 5.84
N LEU A 233 14.16 -11.78 5.16
CA LEU A 233 14.16 -11.89 3.69
C LEU A 233 14.09 -10.51 3.03
N LEU A 234 13.14 -9.68 3.42
CA LEU A 234 12.95 -8.37 2.80
C LEU A 234 14.08 -7.40 3.17
N ALA A 235 14.48 -7.35 4.44
CA ALA A 235 15.59 -6.51 4.89
C ALA A 235 16.91 -6.91 4.22
N GLY A 236 17.18 -8.21 4.10
CA GLY A 236 18.38 -8.72 3.43
C GLY A 236 18.38 -8.43 1.93
N THR A 237 17.23 -8.64 1.25
CA THR A 237 17.11 -8.38 -0.19
C THR A 237 17.27 -6.89 -0.51
N VAL A 238 16.52 -6.04 0.16
CA VAL A 238 16.53 -4.60 -0.10
C VAL A 238 17.84 -3.97 0.42
N GLY A 239 18.33 -4.42 1.57
CA GLY A 239 19.62 -3.99 2.11
C GLY A 239 20.78 -4.30 1.16
N ALA A 240 20.84 -5.49 0.57
CA ALA A 240 21.85 -5.82 -0.43
C ALA A 240 21.77 -4.92 -1.68
N LEU A 241 20.55 -4.59 -2.12
CA LEU A 241 20.34 -3.70 -3.27
C LEU A 241 20.73 -2.25 -2.97
N ILE A 242 20.40 -1.75 -1.76
CA ILE A 242 20.71 -0.37 -1.33
C ILE A 242 22.21 -0.18 -1.10
N GLU A 243 22.86 -1.13 -0.42
CA GLU A 243 24.26 -1.01 -0.02
C GLU A 243 25.24 -1.42 -1.15
N GLY A 244 24.75 -2.17 -2.14
CA GLY A 244 25.58 -2.69 -3.25
C GLY A 244 26.36 -1.64 -4.04
N PRO A 245 25.76 -0.50 -4.44
CA PRO A 245 26.45 0.55 -5.19
C PRO A 245 27.59 1.21 -4.44
N ASP A 246 27.38 1.54 -3.15
CA ASP A 246 28.35 2.28 -2.36
C ASP A 246 29.47 1.38 -1.82
N ASN A 247 29.13 0.18 -1.35
CA ASN A 247 30.08 -0.74 -0.74
C ASN A 247 30.70 -1.75 -1.73
N GLY A 248 30.16 -1.84 -2.95
CA GLY A 248 30.51 -2.86 -3.94
C GLY A 248 29.76 -4.18 -3.74
N TRP A 249 29.32 -4.78 -4.85
CA TRP A 249 28.49 -6.00 -4.86
C TRP A 249 29.15 -7.25 -4.27
N SER A 250 30.47 -7.29 -4.21
CA SER A 250 31.27 -8.38 -3.63
C SER A 250 31.73 -8.10 -2.19
N SER A 251 31.31 -7.00 -1.59
CA SER A 251 31.68 -6.67 -0.21
C SER A 251 31.02 -7.59 0.81
N ALA A 252 31.69 -7.81 1.92
CA ALA A 252 31.20 -8.70 2.99
C ALA A 252 29.81 -8.31 3.52
N PRO A 253 29.45 -7.02 3.76
CA PRO A 253 28.12 -6.65 4.23
C PRO A 253 27.03 -6.94 3.17
N VAL A 254 27.30 -6.70 1.87
CA VAL A 254 26.33 -6.96 0.80
C VAL A 254 26.11 -8.46 0.61
N LEU A 255 27.19 -9.25 0.62
CA LEU A 255 27.10 -10.71 0.56
C LEU A 255 26.41 -11.31 1.80
N ALA A 256 26.65 -10.74 2.99
CA ALA A 256 25.97 -11.15 4.21
C ALA A 256 24.46 -10.85 4.15
N ALA A 257 24.05 -9.68 3.64
CA ALA A 257 22.65 -9.31 3.44
C ALA A 257 21.98 -10.24 2.41
N ALA A 258 22.62 -10.49 1.29
CA ALA A 258 22.12 -11.44 0.25
C ALA A 258 22.04 -12.87 0.80
N GLY A 259 23.04 -13.32 1.55
CA GLY A 259 23.05 -14.61 2.23
C GLY A 259 21.91 -14.73 3.26
N LEU A 260 21.70 -13.70 4.06
CA LEU A 260 20.57 -13.62 4.99
C LEU A 260 19.24 -13.76 4.26
N ALA A 261 19.06 -13.06 3.14
CA ALA A 261 17.85 -13.16 2.32
C ALA A 261 17.65 -14.58 1.77
N ALA A 262 18.68 -15.20 1.24
CA ALA A 262 18.62 -16.55 0.69
C ALA A 262 18.27 -17.60 1.76
N VAL A 263 18.94 -17.53 2.93
CA VAL A 263 18.68 -18.42 4.06
C VAL A 263 17.27 -18.20 4.61
N ALA A 264 16.87 -16.93 4.79
CA ALA A 264 15.52 -16.60 5.26
C ALA A 264 14.44 -17.10 4.30
N LEU A 265 14.63 -16.99 2.98
CA LEU A 265 13.71 -17.52 1.97
C LEU A 265 13.60 -19.05 2.08
N ALA A 266 14.72 -19.75 2.15
CA ALA A 266 14.73 -21.20 2.25
C ALA A 266 14.01 -21.67 3.53
N LEU A 267 14.33 -21.07 4.68
CA LEU A 267 13.69 -21.38 5.95
C LEU A 267 12.20 -20.99 5.95
N PHE A 268 11.84 -19.85 5.37
CA PHE A 268 10.45 -19.42 5.22
C PHE A 268 9.62 -20.47 4.48
N VAL A 269 10.09 -20.92 3.32
CA VAL A 269 9.39 -21.97 2.54
C VAL A 269 9.26 -23.27 3.33
N VAL A 270 10.27 -23.67 4.11
CA VAL A 270 10.22 -24.89 4.92
C VAL A 270 9.24 -24.74 6.08
N VAL A 271 9.27 -23.61 6.80
CA VAL A 271 8.41 -23.35 7.95
C VAL A 271 6.94 -23.22 7.51
N GLU A 272 6.65 -22.40 6.49
CA GLU A 272 5.28 -22.19 5.98
C GLU A 272 4.61 -23.48 5.46
N ARG A 273 5.40 -24.48 5.02
CA ARG A 273 4.86 -25.78 4.63
C ARG A 273 4.51 -26.69 5.82
N ARG A 274 5.00 -26.38 7.02
CA ARG A 274 4.82 -27.22 8.22
C ARG A 274 3.86 -26.64 9.24
N VAL A 275 3.64 -25.32 9.23
CA VAL A 275 2.76 -24.62 10.17
C VAL A 275 1.30 -24.83 9.75
N ALA A 276 0.42 -25.09 10.72
CA ALA A 276 -1.02 -25.33 10.48
C ALA A 276 -1.76 -24.08 9.99
N GLU A 277 -1.38 -22.91 10.48
CA GLU A 277 -1.93 -21.61 10.04
C GLU A 277 -0.77 -20.71 9.56
N PRO A 278 -0.28 -20.91 8.31
CA PRO A 278 0.87 -20.17 7.79
C PRO A 278 0.55 -18.67 7.59
N LEU A 279 1.61 -17.84 7.68
CA LEU A 279 1.53 -16.41 7.38
C LEU A 279 1.10 -16.20 5.91
N ILE A 280 1.73 -16.98 5.01
CA ILE A 280 1.42 -17.01 3.59
C ILE A 280 1.17 -18.46 3.16
N ASP A 281 -0.07 -18.77 2.82
CA ASP A 281 -0.38 -20.09 2.26
C ASP A 281 0.22 -20.25 0.85
N LEU A 282 1.32 -20.97 0.77
CA LEU A 282 2.05 -21.19 -0.48
C LEU A 282 1.21 -21.90 -1.55
N ARG A 283 0.09 -22.54 -1.18
CA ARG A 283 -0.84 -23.15 -2.13
C ARG A 283 -1.49 -22.12 -3.04
N PHE A 284 -1.67 -20.86 -2.58
CA PHE A 284 -2.22 -19.79 -3.42
C PHE A 284 -1.41 -19.55 -4.69
N PHE A 285 -0.10 -19.72 -4.63
CA PHE A 285 0.78 -19.54 -5.79
C PHE A 285 0.62 -20.63 -6.87
N ARG A 286 -0.12 -21.70 -6.60
CA ARG A 286 -0.54 -22.66 -7.64
C ARG A 286 -1.60 -22.09 -8.57
N SER A 287 -2.30 -21.01 -8.19
CA SER A 287 -3.18 -20.26 -9.08
C SER A 287 -2.36 -19.28 -9.91
N ALA A 288 -2.35 -19.43 -11.22
CA ALA A 288 -1.69 -18.49 -12.11
C ALA A 288 -2.29 -17.07 -12.00
N ALA A 289 -3.58 -16.96 -11.72
CA ALA A 289 -4.24 -15.67 -11.49
C ALA A 289 -3.70 -14.98 -10.23
N PHE A 290 -3.58 -15.71 -9.12
CA PHE A 290 -3.02 -15.17 -7.87
C PHE A 290 -1.55 -14.78 -8.05
N SER A 291 -0.71 -15.67 -8.57
CA SER A 291 0.71 -15.38 -8.81
C SER A 291 0.92 -14.20 -9.74
N SER A 292 0.13 -14.10 -10.82
CA SER A 292 0.16 -12.93 -11.70
C SER A 292 -0.24 -11.66 -10.96
N SER A 293 -1.25 -11.68 -10.08
CA SER A 293 -1.66 -10.47 -9.34
C SER A 293 -0.57 -9.97 -8.38
N VAL A 294 0.14 -10.89 -7.73
CA VAL A 294 1.29 -10.58 -6.86
C VAL A 294 2.42 -9.96 -7.69
N LEU A 295 2.80 -10.59 -8.80
CA LEU A 295 3.85 -10.07 -9.69
C LEU A 295 3.48 -8.71 -10.31
N ILE A 296 2.22 -8.52 -10.72
CA ILE A 296 1.71 -7.25 -11.21
C ILE A 296 1.78 -6.19 -10.10
N ALA A 297 1.39 -6.53 -8.87
CA ALA A 297 1.49 -5.62 -7.73
C ALA A 297 2.94 -5.19 -7.48
N VAL A 298 3.87 -6.14 -7.42
CA VAL A 298 5.31 -5.83 -7.29
C VAL A 298 5.77 -4.93 -8.43
N ALA A 299 5.53 -5.30 -9.69
CA ALA A 299 6.00 -4.54 -10.85
C ALA A 299 5.49 -3.09 -10.89
N VAL A 300 4.18 -2.91 -10.67
CA VAL A 300 3.55 -1.58 -10.71
C VAL A 300 4.03 -0.69 -9.58
N PHE A 301 4.15 -1.23 -8.38
CA PHE A 301 4.58 -0.46 -7.22
C PHE A 301 6.09 -0.26 -7.18
N THR A 302 6.90 -1.09 -7.89
CA THR A 302 8.30 -0.81 -8.20
C THR A 302 8.42 0.45 -9.07
N VAL A 303 7.60 0.57 -10.10
CA VAL A 303 7.56 1.79 -10.90
C VAL A 303 7.13 3.00 -10.05
N GLN A 304 6.11 2.86 -9.23
CA GLN A 304 5.62 3.97 -8.39
C GLN A 304 6.65 4.42 -7.35
N GLY A 305 7.28 3.48 -6.63
CA GLY A 305 8.30 3.80 -5.61
C GLY A 305 9.52 4.45 -6.22
N GLY A 306 10.06 3.85 -7.29
CA GLY A 306 11.21 4.39 -8.03
C GLY A 306 10.90 5.76 -8.64
N PHE A 307 9.70 5.94 -9.20
CA PHE A 307 9.25 7.23 -9.72
C PHE A 307 9.22 8.31 -8.64
N LEU A 308 8.53 8.09 -7.53
CA LEU A 308 8.38 9.11 -6.48
C LEU A 308 9.73 9.49 -5.86
N PHE A 309 10.60 8.52 -5.67
CA PHE A 309 11.95 8.77 -5.14
C PHE A 309 12.80 9.57 -6.14
N LEU A 310 12.93 9.09 -7.37
CA LEU A 310 13.84 9.65 -8.36
C LEU A 310 13.35 11.00 -8.91
N ILE A 311 12.03 11.15 -9.12
CA ILE A 311 11.47 12.36 -9.68
C ILE A 311 11.63 13.56 -8.74
N SER A 312 11.57 13.35 -7.43
CA SER A 312 11.81 14.42 -6.45
C SER A 312 13.25 14.92 -6.49
N LEU A 313 14.23 14.02 -6.67
CA LEU A 313 15.64 14.37 -6.85
C LEU A 313 15.87 15.09 -8.17
N LEU A 314 15.28 14.60 -9.27
CA LEU A 314 15.40 15.21 -10.60
C LEU A 314 14.79 16.61 -10.64
N LEU A 315 13.58 16.79 -10.10
CA LEU A 315 12.90 18.09 -10.19
C LEU A 315 13.55 19.15 -9.32
N GLN A 316 14.05 18.78 -8.13
CA GLN A 316 14.68 19.75 -7.22
C GLN A 316 16.16 19.96 -7.49
N GLY A 317 16.89 18.94 -8.00
CA GLY A 317 18.30 19.07 -8.44
C GLY A 317 18.39 19.67 -9.86
N PRO A 318 18.54 18.85 -10.92
CA PRO A 318 18.80 19.33 -12.28
C PRO A 318 17.79 20.34 -12.84
N PHE A 319 16.49 20.22 -12.48
CA PHE A 319 15.46 21.16 -12.95
C PHE A 319 15.32 22.40 -12.07
N GLY A 320 15.87 22.42 -10.86
CA GLY A 320 15.88 23.58 -9.97
C GLY A 320 14.51 24.00 -9.42
N TYR A 321 13.50 23.11 -9.43
CA TYR A 321 12.19 23.42 -8.87
C TYR A 321 12.21 23.35 -7.33
N SER A 322 11.36 24.15 -6.67
CA SER A 322 11.15 24.04 -5.21
C SER A 322 10.38 22.76 -4.86
N ALA A 323 10.37 22.40 -3.57
CA ALA A 323 9.61 21.27 -3.08
C ALA A 323 8.10 21.43 -3.36
N LEU A 324 7.56 22.65 -3.19
CA LEU A 324 6.16 22.97 -3.51
C LEU A 324 5.87 22.78 -5.00
N MET A 325 6.73 23.31 -5.88
CA MET A 325 6.56 23.16 -7.32
C MET A 325 6.66 21.67 -7.75
N THR A 326 7.57 20.93 -7.16
CA THR A 326 7.66 19.47 -7.34
C THR A 326 6.35 18.78 -6.99
N GLY A 327 5.78 19.09 -5.84
CA GLY A 327 4.48 18.55 -5.41
C GLY A 327 3.34 18.96 -6.35
N ALA A 328 3.33 20.21 -6.80
CA ALA A 328 2.32 20.72 -7.74
C ALA A 328 2.40 20.03 -9.11
N LEU A 329 3.60 19.75 -9.62
CA LEU A 329 3.80 19.01 -10.87
C LEU A 329 3.33 17.56 -10.80
N ILE A 330 3.43 16.93 -9.62
CA ILE A 330 2.97 15.54 -9.37
C ILE A 330 1.44 15.48 -9.18
N LEU A 331 0.79 16.55 -8.72
CA LEU A 331 -0.65 16.56 -8.42
C LEU A 331 -1.55 16.07 -9.58
N PRO A 332 -1.33 16.46 -10.86
CA PRO A 332 -2.14 15.98 -11.98
C PRO A 332 -2.11 14.44 -12.13
N MET A 333 -0.99 13.77 -11.80
CA MET A 333 -0.91 12.30 -11.75
C MET A 333 -1.96 11.74 -10.78
N ALA A 334 -2.03 12.30 -9.59
CA ALA A 334 -2.94 11.83 -8.56
C ALA A 334 -4.41 12.07 -8.91
N VAL A 335 -4.72 13.21 -9.56
CA VAL A 335 -6.07 13.51 -10.05
C VAL A 335 -6.48 12.47 -11.10
N VAL A 336 -5.63 12.19 -12.08
CA VAL A 336 -5.91 11.18 -13.10
C VAL A 336 -6.05 9.78 -12.50
N LEU A 337 -5.20 9.41 -11.53
CA LEU A 337 -5.31 8.16 -10.79
C LEU A 337 -6.68 8.05 -10.10
N ALA A 338 -7.10 9.09 -9.38
CA ALA A 338 -8.37 9.10 -8.66
C ALA A 338 -9.59 8.99 -9.59
N LEU A 339 -9.55 9.59 -10.78
CA LEU A 339 -10.62 9.53 -11.77
C LEU A 339 -10.63 8.20 -12.56
N SER A 340 -9.47 7.62 -12.80
CA SER A 340 -9.34 6.39 -13.59
C SER A 340 -9.61 5.12 -12.76
N ALA A 341 -9.34 5.10 -11.46
CA ALA A 341 -9.57 3.91 -10.62
C ALA A 341 -11.05 3.45 -10.57
N PRO A 342 -12.05 4.33 -10.37
CA PRO A 342 -13.47 3.93 -10.47
C PRO A 342 -13.86 3.46 -11.87
N THR A 343 -13.29 4.07 -12.91
CA THR A 343 -13.54 3.69 -14.31
C THR A 343 -13.01 2.28 -14.59
N SER A 344 -11.81 1.98 -14.11
CA SER A 344 -11.23 0.63 -14.12
C SER A 344 -12.13 -0.37 -13.38
N GLY A 345 -12.59 -0.02 -12.17
CA GLY A 345 -13.48 -0.88 -11.39
C GLY A 345 -14.77 -1.24 -12.15
N ARG A 346 -15.39 -0.27 -12.81
CA ARG A 346 -16.56 -0.50 -13.68
C ARG A 346 -16.23 -1.38 -14.89
N LEU A 347 -15.07 -1.17 -15.50
CA LEU A 347 -14.60 -1.97 -16.63
C LEU A 347 -14.33 -3.43 -16.21
N VAL A 348 -13.70 -3.63 -15.05
CA VAL A 348 -13.47 -4.95 -14.45
C VAL A 348 -14.80 -5.68 -14.20
N GLY A 349 -15.80 -4.99 -13.65
CA GLY A 349 -17.14 -5.57 -13.43
C GLY A 349 -17.86 -5.95 -14.70
N ARG A 350 -17.66 -5.23 -15.82
CA ARG A 350 -18.37 -5.48 -17.09
C ARG A 350 -17.62 -6.41 -18.04
N ARG A 351 -16.30 -6.28 -18.16
CA ARG A 351 -15.47 -6.98 -19.17
C ARG A 351 -14.33 -7.82 -18.58
N GLY A 352 -14.29 -7.97 -17.25
CA GLY A 352 -13.20 -8.66 -16.54
C GLY A 352 -11.94 -7.81 -16.42
N THR A 353 -10.89 -8.42 -15.83
CA THR A 353 -9.66 -7.70 -15.43
C THR A 353 -8.72 -7.40 -16.59
N ARG A 354 -8.79 -8.18 -17.69
CA ARG A 354 -7.84 -8.09 -18.83
C ARG A 354 -7.77 -6.70 -19.47
N PRO A 355 -8.88 -6.03 -19.87
CA PRO A 355 -8.79 -4.72 -20.53
C PRO A 355 -8.14 -3.67 -19.63
N SER A 356 -8.48 -3.66 -18.33
CA SER A 356 -7.90 -2.72 -17.37
C SER A 356 -6.39 -2.92 -17.20
N LEU A 357 -5.92 -4.16 -17.10
CA LEU A 357 -4.48 -4.49 -16.99
C LEU A 357 -3.70 -4.11 -18.25
N VAL A 358 -4.30 -4.32 -19.44
CA VAL A 358 -3.66 -3.94 -20.70
C VAL A 358 -3.56 -2.43 -20.83
N ILE A 359 -4.63 -1.68 -20.57
CA ILE A 359 -4.61 -0.21 -20.60
C ILE A 359 -3.61 0.34 -19.59
N GLY A 360 -3.68 -0.14 -18.35
CA GLY A 360 -2.82 0.34 -17.29
C GLY A 360 -1.34 0.01 -17.50
N GLY A 361 -1.02 -1.22 -17.92
CA GLY A 361 0.35 -1.62 -18.24
C GLY A 361 0.93 -0.88 -19.44
N ALA A 362 0.12 -0.66 -20.48
CA ALA A 362 0.54 0.14 -21.65
C ALA A 362 0.80 1.61 -21.27
N ALA A 363 -0.05 2.21 -20.43
CA ALA A 363 0.17 3.58 -19.94
C ALA A 363 1.47 3.68 -19.11
N ILE A 364 1.75 2.71 -18.23
CA ILE A 364 3.01 2.64 -17.48
C ILE A 364 4.21 2.52 -18.45
N ALA A 365 4.11 1.67 -19.45
CA ALA A 365 5.18 1.51 -20.45
C ALA A 365 5.44 2.81 -21.23
N VAL A 366 4.38 3.48 -21.67
CA VAL A 366 4.47 4.78 -22.35
C VAL A 366 5.13 5.83 -21.45
N THR A 367 4.74 5.90 -20.17
CA THR A 367 5.38 6.79 -19.19
C THR A 367 6.87 6.52 -19.07
N GLY A 368 7.26 5.24 -18.96
CA GLY A 368 8.68 4.86 -18.91
C GLY A 368 9.46 5.38 -20.11
N VAL A 369 8.92 5.23 -21.32
CA VAL A 369 9.53 5.77 -22.55
C VAL A 369 9.58 7.29 -22.51
N MET A 370 8.47 7.97 -22.16
CA MET A 370 8.44 9.44 -22.08
C MET A 370 9.52 9.97 -21.14
N LEU A 371 9.63 9.37 -19.94
CA LEU A 371 10.63 9.80 -18.96
C LEU A 371 12.07 9.43 -19.35
N ALA A 372 12.29 8.34 -20.07
CA ALA A 372 13.62 7.99 -20.60
C ALA A 372 14.14 9.00 -21.63
N LEU A 373 13.25 9.76 -22.26
CA LEU A 373 13.57 10.76 -23.29
C LEU A 373 13.73 12.18 -22.74
N ILE A 374 13.60 12.41 -21.43
CA ILE A 374 13.76 13.74 -20.84
C ILE A 374 15.20 14.26 -20.97
N SER A 375 15.31 15.58 -21.04
CA SER A 375 16.56 16.33 -21.06
C SER A 375 16.46 17.58 -20.17
N SER A 376 17.54 18.28 -19.93
CA SER A 376 17.54 19.52 -19.13
C SER A 376 16.62 20.61 -19.69
N GLY A 377 16.34 20.59 -20.99
CA GLY A 377 15.44 21.53 -21.67
C GLY A 377 13.98 21.04 -21.75
N THR A 378 13.62 19.92 -21.11
CA THR A 378 12.26 19.39 -21.18
C THR A 378 11.28 20.34 -20.49
N PRO A 379 10.24 20.83 -21.20
CA PRO A 379 9.29 21.76 -20.62
C PRO A 379 8.36 21.09 -19.60
N ALA A 380 7.87 21.87 -18.60
CA ALA A 380 7.03 21.36 -17.52
C ALA A 380 5.75 20.66 -18.01
N TRP A 381 5.14 21.13 -19.10
CA TRP A 381 3.93 20.49 -19.65
C TRP A 381 4.17 19.03 -20.09
N TYR A 382 5.38 18.73 -20.60
CA TYR A 382 5.74 17.36 -21.00
C TYR A 382 5.84 16.45 -19.78
N LEU A 383 6.45 16.93 -18.68
CA LEU A 383 6.52 16.20 -17.42
C LEU A 383 5.13 15.96 -16.85
N ILE A 384 4.26 16.98 -16.84
CA ILE A 384 2.86 16.87 -16.43
C ILE A 384 2.14 15.81 -17.27
N ALA A 385 2.29 15.82 -18.59
CA ALA A 385 1.68 14.83 -19.46
C ALA A 385 2.16 13.41 -19.14
N ALA A 386 3.47 13.20 -18.95
CA ALA A 386 4.02 11.91 -18.55
C ALA A 386 3.47 11.43 -17.19
N PHE A 387 3.36 12.35 -16.22
CA PHE A 387 2.80 12.04 -14.90
C PHE A 387 1.30 11.71 -14.96
N MET A 388 0.53 12.41 -15.81
CA MET A 388 -0.88 12.08 -16.04
C MET A 388 -1.04 10.69 -16.65
N VAL A 389 -0.19 10.32 -17.60
CA VAL A 389 -0.18 8.97 -18.20
C VAL A 389 0.18 7.91 -17.15
N LEU A 390 1.12 8.20 -16.23
CA LEU A 390 1.42 7.31 -15.11
C LEU A 390 0.21 7.16 -14.19
N GLY A 391 -0.46 8.27 -13.86
CA GLY A 391 -1.68 8.28 -13.04
C GLY A 391 -2.78 7.41 -13.65
N LEU A 392 -2.96 7.49 -14.97
CA LEU A 392 -3.87 6.61 -15.72
C LEU A 392 -3.47 5.14 -15.54
N GLY A 393 -2.19 4.83 -15.73
CA GLY A 393 -1.64 3.49 -15.57
C GLY A 393 -1.91 2.90 -14.18
N LEU A 394 -1.53 3.63 -13.14
CA LEU A 394 -1.70 3.23 -11.74
C LEU A 394 -3.20 3.07 -11.38
N GLY A 395 -4.05 3.97 -11.84
CA GLY A 395 -5.50 3.92 -11.60
C GLY A 395 -6.17 2.71 -12.27
N PHE A 396 -5.74 2.36 -13.48
CA PHE A 396 -6.31 1.20 -14.18
C PHE A 396 -5.83 -0.15 -13.62
N VAL A 397 -4.62 -0.25 -13.07
CA VAL A 397 -4.08 -1.53 -12.57
C VAL A 397 -4.51 -1.84 -11.13
N ASN A 398 -4.80 -0.84 -10.31
CA ASN A 398 -5.10 -1.03 -8.88
C ASN A 398 -6.32 -1.92 -8.58
N PRO A 399 -7.53 -1.70 -9.19
CA PRO A 399 -8.69 -2.55 -8.95
C PRO A 399 -8.49 -4.01 -9.39
N PRO A 400 -7.94 -4.30 -10.59
CA PRO A 400 -7.72 -5.68 -11.01
C PRO A 400 -6.73 -6.45 -10.13
N ILE A 401 -5.69 -5.83 -9.56
CA ILE A 401 -4.77 -6.51 -8.63
C ILE A 401 -5.56 -7.16 -7.50
N THR A 402 -6.36 -6.38 -6.78
CA THR A 402 -7.13 -6.86 -5.63
C THR A 402 -8.19 -7.88 -6.04
N THR A 403 -8.93 -7.60 -7.13
CA THR A 403 -9.97 -8.50 -7.65
C THR A 403 -9.39 -9.86 -8.08
N THR A 404 -8.23 -9.85 -8.74
CA THR A 404 -7.58 -11.09 -9.22
C THR A 404 -6.96 -11.87 -8.06
N ALA A 405 -6.42 -11.19 -7.05
CA ALA A 405 -5.84 -11.82 -5.87
C ALA A 405 -6.86 -12.65 -5.08
N VAL A 406 -8.10 -12.16 -4.92
CA VAL A 406 -9.15 -12.85 -4.17
C VAL A 406 -10.01 -13.77 -5.03
N ALA A 407 -9.84 -13.71 -6.36
CA ALA A 407 -10.69 -14.42 -7.30
C ALA A 407 -10.53 -15.95 -7.18
N GLY A 408 -11.61 -16.66 -6.80
CA GLY A 408 -11.68 -18.11 -6.67
C GLY A 408 -11.09 -18.66 -5.38
N LEU A 409 -10.95 -17.81 -4.37
CA LEU A 409 -10.63 -18.24 -3.02
C LEU A 409 -11.89 -18.25 -2.15
N PRO A 410 -12.02 -19.17 -1.20
CA PRO A 410 -13.08 -19.15 -0.20
C PRO A 410 -13.09 -17.81 0.57
N LEU A 411 -14.28 -17.33 0.95
CA LEU A 411 -14.42 -16.06 1.68
C LEU A 411 -13.57 -16.00 2.97
N SER A 412 -13.37 -17.15 3.62
CA SER A 412 -12.49 -17.28 4.79
C SER A 412 -11.01 -16.97 4.50
N GLN A 413 -10.56 -17.12 3.26
CA GLN A 413 -9.17 -16.92 2.84
C GLN A 413 -8.95 -15.62 2.06
N ALA A 414 -10.04 -14.94 1.64
CA ALA A 414 -9.96 -13.70 0.87
C ALA A 414 -9.20 -12.58 1.62
N GLY A 415 -9.30 -12.55 2.95
CA GLY A 415 -8.55 -11.62 3.80
C GLY A 415 -7.02 -11.84 3.72
N ALA A 416 -6.57 -13.09 3.78
CA ALA A 416 -5.16 -13.44 3.68
C ALA A 416 -4.61 -13.09 2.28
N ALA A 417 -5.34 -13.45 1.22
CA ALA A 417 -4.95 -13.14 -0.15
C ALA A 417 -4.84 -11.63 -0.42
N SER A 418 -5.79 -10.82 0.09
CA SER A 418 -5.72 -9.37 -0.03
C SER A 418 -4.57 -8.77 0.81
N GLY A 419 -4.25 -9.36 1.96
CA GLY A 419 -3.09 -9.02 2.78
C GLY A 419 -1.78 -9.24 2.03
N ILE A 420 -1.62 -10.39 1.37
CA ILE A 420 -0.45 -10.70 0.54
C ILE A 420 -0.33 -9.71 -0.62
N ALA A 421 -1.43 -9.40 -1.31
CA ALA A 421 -1.42 -8.41 -2.38
C ALA A 421 -1.02 -7.02 -1.87
N SER A 422 -1.43 -6.65 -0.65
CA SER A 422 -1.04 -5.37 -0.02
C SER A 422 0.43 -5.36 0.40
N ALA A 423 0.94 -6.45 0.97
CA ALA A 423 2.36 -6.60 1.27
C ALA A 423 3.22 -6.56 -0.01
N SER A 424 2.76 -7.19 -1.10
CA SER A 424 3.44 -7.16 -2.40
C SER A 424 3.57 -5.76 -2.98
N ARG A 425 2.58 -4.89 -2.75
CA ARG A 425 2.67 -3.46 -3.11
C ARG A 425 3.82 -2.77 -2.39
N GLN A 426 3.95 -3.00 -1.08
CA GLN A 426 5.02 -2.40 -0.28
C GLN A 426 6.40 -2.93 -0.67
N VAL A 427 6.49 -4.25 -0.93
CA VAL A 427 7.72 -4.85 -1.48
C VAL A 427 8.09 -4.20 -2.81
N GLY A 428 7.10 -3.96 -3.68
CA GLY A 428 7.31 -3.24 -4.94
C GLY A 428 7.87 -1.84 -4.70
N VAL A 429 7.26 -1.06 -3.79
CA VAL A 429 7.75 0.29 -3.47
C VAL A 429 9.21 0.26 -3.03
N ALA A 430 9.58 -0.63 -2.10
CA ALA A 430 10.95 -0.75 -1.62
C ALA A 430 11.94 -1.15 -2.74
N LEU A 431 11.59 -2.12 -3.57
CA LEU A 431 12.41 -2.49 -4.73
C LEU A 431 12.55 -1.32 -5.72
N GLY A 432 11.52 -0.50 -5.89
CA GLY A 432 11.54 0.68 -6.74
C GLY A 432 12.48 1.75 -6.22
N VAL A 433 12.44 2.05 -4.92
CA VAL A 433 13.36 2.99 -4.26
C VAL A 433 14.79 2.48 -4.36
N ALA A 434 15.03 1.19 -4.08
CA ALA A 434 16.35 0.58 -4.21
C ALA A 434 16.88 0.68 -5.64
N ALA A 435 16.06 0.36 -6.66
CA ALA A 435 16.45 0.49 -8.07
C ALA A 435 16.74 1.94 -8.49
N ALA A 436 15.93 2.89 -7.99
CA ALA A 436 16.15 4.32 -8.26
C ALA A 436 17.45 4.85 -7.62
N GLY A 437 17.79 4.35 -6.44
CA GLY A 437 19.01 4.72 -5.74
C GLY A 437 20.29 4.30 -6.45
N LEU A 438 20.26 3.24 -7.29
CA LEU A 438 21.42 2.86 -8.11
C LEU A 438 21.97 4.01 -8.96
N VAL A 439 21.12 4.96 -9.29
CA VAL A 439 21.46 6.10 -10.18
C VAL A 439 21.38 7.45 -9.47
N ALA A 440 20.74 7.53 -8.32
CA ALA A 440 20.47 8.77 -7.58
C ALA A 440 21.72 9.38 -6.90
N GLY A 441 22.85 8.66 -6.87
CA GLY A 441 24.15 9.15 -6.43
C GLY A 441 24.91 9.95 -7.47
N ALA A 442 24.40 10.04 -8.71
CA ALA A 442 25.03 10.84 -9.76
C ALA A 442 24.90 12.35 -9.47
N ASP A 443 25.90 13.12 -9.89
CA ASP A 443 25.84 14.58 -9.84
C ASP A 443 24.66 15.11 -10.64
N ASP A 444 24.12 16.27 -10.28
CA ASP A 444 22.95 16.89 -10.93
C ASP A 444 23.09 16.98 -12.44
N ALA A 445 24.29 17.30 -12.94
CA ALA A 445 24.57 17.39 -14.38
C ALA A 445 24.41 16.04 -15.11
N ARG A 446 24.58 14.92 -14.41
CA ARG A 446 24.50 13.56 -14.97
C ARG A 446 23.24 12.83 -14.57
N LEU A 447 22.52 13.30 -13.55
CA LEU A 447 21.39 12.59 -12.95
C LEU A 447 20.28 12.28 -13.98
N ILE A 448 20.00 13.23 -14.92
CA ILE A 448 19.01 13.02 -15.99
C ILE A 448 19.42 11.84 -16.88
N SER A 449 20.69 11.80 -17.31
CA SER A 449 21.17 10.70 -18.16
C SER A 449 21.28 9.37 -17.39
N ALA A 450 21.74 9.43 -16.15
CA ALA A 450 21.85 8.28 -15.26
C ALA A 450 20.48 7.67 -14.93
N SER A 451 19.41 8.45 -14.91
CA SER A 451 18.05 7.98 -14.61
C SER A 451 17.39 7.19 -15.75
N ARG A 452 17.88 7.30 -16.99
CA ARG A 452 17.30 6.63 -18.16
C ARG A 452 17.11 5.11 -18.00
N PRO A 453 18.08 4.33 -17.47
CA PRO A 453 17.87 2.89 -17.26
C PRO A 453 16.70 2.56 -16.34
N VAL A 454 16.47 3.37 -15.29
CA VAL A 454 15.33 3.20 -14.38
C VAL A 454 14.01 3.46 -15.10
N PHE A 455 13.96 4.45 -15.97
CA PHE A 455 12.75 4.72 -16.76
C PHE A 455 12.53 3.65 -17.85
N TRP A 456 13.59 3.12 -18.45
CA TRP A 456 13.46 1.95 -19.33
C TRP A 456 13.01 0.71 -18.58
N LEU A 457 13.49 0.49 -17.36
CA LEU A 457 12.96 -0.59 -16.48
C LEU A 457 11.46 -0.40 -16.25
N ALA A 458 10.99 0.84 -15.99
CA ALA A 458 9.57 1.13 -15.86
C ALA A 458 8.79 0.77 -17.14
N ALA A 459 9.34 1.05 -18.32
CA ALA A 459 8.72 0.66 -19.59
C ALA A 459 8.62 -0.88 -19.73
N VAL A 460 9.68 -1.60 -19.41
CA VAL A 460 9.70 -3.07 -19.43
C VAL A 460 8.71 -3.66 -18.43
N LEU A 461 8.66 -3.12 -17.21
CA LEU A 461 7.70 -3.55 -16.19
C LEU A 461 6.25 -3.27 -16.62
N GLY A 462 5.99 -2.14 -17.29
CA GLY A 462 4.69 -1.85 -17.89
C GLY A 462 4.26 -2.90 -18.93
N LEU A 463 5.17 -3.29 -19.82
CA LEU A 463 4.93 -4.37 -20.79
C LEU A 463 4.74 -5.73 -20.10
N ALA A 464 5.51 -6.01 -19.03
CA ALA A 464 5.32 -7.21 -18.23
C ALA A 464 3.93 -7.26 -17.58
N VAL A 465 3.40 -6.12 -17.12
CA VAL A 465 2.02 -6.01 -16.61
C VAL A 465 1.00 -6.35 -17.70
N VAL A 466 1.19 -5.88 -18.94
CA VAL A 466 0.34 -6.26 -20.08
C VAL A 466 0.39 -7.77 -20.30
N ALA A 467 1.58 -8.36 -20.38
CA ALA A 467 1.76 -9.80 -20.62
C ALA A 467 1.12 -10.63 -19.49
N LEU A 468 1.40 -10.31 -18.23
CA LEU A 468 0.81 -10.96 -17.06
C LEU A 468 -0.72 -10.79 -17.03
N GLY A 469 -1.25 -9.62 -17.41
CA GLY A 469 -2.68 -9.36 -17.54
C GLY A 469 -3.36 -10.27 -18.57
N VAL A 470 -2.70 -10.53 -19.69
CA VAL A 470 -3.19 -11.47 -20.71
C VAL A 470 -3.10 -12.92 -20.21
N VAL A 471 -1.98 -13.31 -19.59
CA VAL A 471 -1.75 -14.68 -19.05
C VAL A 471 -2.73 -14.99 -17.93
N SER A 472 -2.91 -14.07 -16.95
CA SER A 472 -3.79 -14.28 -15.79
C SER A 472 -5.26 -14.51 -16.15
N THR A 473 -5.69 -14.08 -17.34
CA THR A 473 -7.06 -14.19 -17.84
C THR A 473 -7.24 -15.28 -18.90
N SER A 474 -6.18 -16.02 -19.23
CA SER A 474 -6.19 -17.11 -20.22
C SER A 474 -7.03 -18.31 -19.76
N ALA A 475 -7.35 -19.20 -20.69
CA ALA A 475 -8.05 -20.47 -20.38
C ALA A 475 -7.19 -21.34 -19.43
N TRP A 476 -5.87 -21.35 -19.60
CA TRP A 476 -4.93 -22.05 -18.74
C TRP A 476 -4.99 -21.52 -17.28
N ALA A 477 -4.98 -20.22 -17.10
CA ALA A 477 -5.07 -19.62 -15.76
C ALA A 477 -6.40 -19.95 -15.06
N ARG A 478 -7.52 -19.99 -15.81
CA ARG A 478 -8.81 -20.46 -15.27
C ARG A 478 -8.78 -21.93 -14.84
N GLY A 479 -8.05 -22.78 -15.55
CA GLY A 479 -7.86 -24.17 -15.17
C GLY A 479 -7.06 -24.35 -13.86
N THR A 480 -5.98 -23.58 -13.68
CA THR A 480 -5.18 -23.61 -12.43
C THR A 480 -5.99 -23.16 -11.22
N ARG A 481 -6.88 -22.17 -11.39
CA ARG A 481 -7.77 -21.66 -10.35
C ARG A 481 -8.76 -22.72 -9.89
N ARG A 482 -9.43 -23.42 -10.81
CA ARG A 482 -10.37 -24.52 -10.47
C ARG A 482 -9.70 -25.62 -9.70
N ARG A 483 -8.46 -25.98 -10.06
CA ARG A 483 -7.66 -26.99 -9.33
C ARG A 483 -7.34 -26.55 -7.89
N LEU A 484 -7.04 -25.26 -7.68
CA LEU A 484 -6.81 -24.73 -6.34
C LEU A 484 -8.08 -24.76 -5.48
N ASP A 485 -9.23 -24.38 -6.07
CA ASP A 485 -10.52 -24.38 -5.38
C ASP A 485 -10.89 -25.79 -4.88
N ALA A 486 -10.69 -26.80 -5.73
CA ALA A 486 -10.86 -28.21 -5.34
C ALA A 486 -9.92 -28.63 -4.18
N LEU A 487 -8.64 -28.26 -4.23
CA LEU A 487 -7.67 -28.59 -3.18
C LEU A 487 -7.99 -27.90 -1.83
N LEU A 488 -8.60 -26.74 -1.85
CA LEU A 488 -8.96 -26.00 -0.63
C LEU A 488 -10.29 -26.48 -0.03
N SER A 489 -11.23 -26.98 -0.86
CA SER A 489 -12.48 -27.57 -0.41
C SER A 489 -12.25 -28.93 0.30
N ASP A 490 -11.35 -29.75 -0.24
CA ASP A 490 -11.00 -31.07 0.33
C ASP A 490 -10.24 -30.97 1.67
N SER A 491 -9.54 -29.86 1.93
CA SER A 491 -8.80 -29.66 3.18
C SER A 491 -9.63 -29.05 4.31
N GLY A 492 -10.89 -28.72 4.07
CA GLY A 492 -11.86 -28.15 5.05
C GLY A 492 -12.90 -29.15 5.53
N SER A 493 -12.91 -30.38 4.99
CA SER A 493 -13.72 -31.52 5.45
C SER A 493 -12.89 -32.40 6.38
#